data_c8d280dd827e9f30a1f7a9e1d37619b6
#
_entry.id   c8d280dd827e9f30a1f7a9e1d37619b6
#
_cell.length_a   1.000
_cell.length_b   1.000
_cell.length_c   1.000
_cell.angle_alpha   90.00
_cell.angle_beta   90.00
_cell.angle_gamma   90.00
#
_symmetry.space_group_name_H-M   'P 1'
#
loop_
_entity.id
_entity.type
_entity.pdbx_description
1 polymer ?
#
loop_
_entity_poly.entity_id
_entity_poly.type
_entity_poly.pdbx_seq_one_letter_code
_entity_poly.pdbx_strand_id
1 'polypeptide(L)' 'MPQAEVVLQVRYDPAGLCTFCGEAPEGVGAQEWYDYLSHRVPIHSLSGGRAAFYMTHEELARFKTMSPDVKANA' A
#
# COMPACT_ATOMS: atom_id res chain seq x y z
N MET A 1 -21.78 10.58 9.25
CA MET A 1 -20.52 11.18 8.83
C MET A 1 -19.71 10.20 8.03
N PRO A 2 -19.32 10.57 6.84
CA PRO A 2 -18.41 9.69 6.12
C PRO A 2 -17.07 9.64 6.81
N GLN A 3 -16.43 8.49 6.72
CA GLN A 3 -15.10 8.34 7.27
C GLN A 3 -14.10 9.04 6.36
N ALA A 4 -13.06 9.59 6.96
CA ALA A 4 -11.99 10.17 6.17
C ALA A 4 -11.27 9.07 5.42
N GLU A 5 -10.94 9.33 4.17
CA GLU A 5 -10.19 8.39 3.37
C GLU A 5 -8.70 8.69 3.46
N VAL A 6 -7.93 7.62 3.47
CA VAL A 6 -6.49 7.73 3.40
C VAL A 6 -6.07 7.42 1.98
N VAL A 7 -5.20 8.24 1.43
CA VAL A 7 -4.68 8.04 0.09
C VAL A 7 -3.22 7.65 0.22
N LEU A 8 -2.89 6.43 -0.20
CA LEU A 8 -1.52 5.95 -0.16
C LEU A 8 -0.92 6.11 -1.54
N GLN A 9 0.11 6.90 -1.64
CA GLN A 9 0.76 7.15 -2.92
C GLN A 9 1.72 6.04 -3.25
N VAL A 10 1.76 5.68 -4.53
CA VAL A 10 2.60 4.60 -5.03
C VAL A 10 3.41 5.14 -6.18
N ARG A 11 4.68 4.77 -6.23
CA ARG A 11 5.56 5.13 -7.34
C ARG A 11 6.22 3.89 -7.89
N TYR A 12 6.39 3.87 -9.21
CA TYR A 12 7.04 2.77 -9.90
C TYR A 12 8.33 3.26 -10.56
N ASP A 13 9.28 2.35 -10.72
CA ASP A 13 10.46 2.65 -11.48
C ASP A 13 10.19 2.33 -12.97
N PRO A 14 11.14 2.66 -13.88
CA PRO A 14 10.93 2.40 -15.30
C PRO A 14 10.71 0.93 -15.63
N ALA A 15 11.15 0.02 -14.77
CA ALA A 15 10.93 -1.40 -14.99
C ALA A 15 9.57 -1.88 -14.49
N GLY A 16 8.79 -0.99 -13.87
CA GLY A 16 7.47 -1.34 -13.38
C GLY A 16 7.43 -1.86 -11.97
N LEU A 17 8.55 -1.79 -11.26
CA LEU A 17 8.59 -2.24 -9.87
C LEU A 17 8.22 -1.08 -8.95
N CYS A 18 7.55 -1.40 -7.87
CA CYS A 18 7.13 -0.40 -6.90
C CYS A 18 8.34 0.03 -6.07
N THR A 19 8.68 1.32 -6.15
CA THR A 19 9.80 1.86 -5.40
C THR A 19 9.36 2.62 -4.16
N PHE A 20 8.09 3.00 -4.11
CA PHE A 20 7.54 3.70 -2.96
C PHE A 20 6.07 3.35 -2.81
N CYS A 21 5.68 3.01 -1.62
CA CYS A 21 4.28 2.80 -1.30
C CYS A 21 4.05 3.37 0.09
N GLY A 22 3.13 4.32 0.19
CA GLY A 22 2.92 5.06 1.42
C GLY A 22 2.48 4.16 2.57
N GLU A 23 2.83 4.57 3.76
CA GLU A 23 2.39 3.94 5.01
C GLU A 23 2.87 2.50 5.21
N ALA A 24 3.90 2.09 4.50
CA ALA A 24 4.43 0.74 4.70
C ALA A 24 4.91 0.60 6.14
N PRO A 25 4.53 -0.49 6.81
CA PRO A 25 5.00 -0.71 8.17
C PRO A 25 6.51 -0.88 8.22
N GLU A 26 7.06 -0.66 9.39
CA GLU A 26 8.48 -0.83 9.58
C GLU A 26 8.90 -2.25 9.24
N GLY A 27 9.96 -2.40 8.46
CA GLY A 27 10.43 -3.72 8.07
C GLY A 27 9.76 -4.29 6.83
N VAL A 28 8.75 -3.61 6.30
CA VAL A 28 8.06 -4.07 5.10
C VAL A 28 8.52 -3.22 3.93
N GLY A 29 9.03 -3.88 2.91
CA GLY A 29 9.48 -3.17 1.72
C GLY A 29 8.32 -2.63 0.90
N ALA A 30 8.60 -1.64 0.07
CA ALA A 30 7.57 -0.99 -0.73
C ALA A 30 6.85 -1.99 -1.63
N GLN A 31 7.62 -2.85 -2.31
CA GLN A 31 7.04 -3.82 -3.22
C GLN A 31 6.17 -4.84 -2.48
N GLU A 32 6.62 -5.27 -1.31
CA GLU A 32 5.86 -6.22 -0.50
C GLU A 32 4.53 -5.63 -0.05
N TRP A 33 4.60 -4.38 0.42
CA TRP A 33 3.41 -3.68 0.88
C TRP A 33 2.45 -3.45 -0.27
N TYR A 34 2.99 -3.06 -1.42
CA TYR A 34 2.21 -2.86 -2.62
C TYR A 34 1.50 -4.15 -3.04
N ASP A 35 2.23 -5.26 -3.08
CA ASP A 35 1.64 -6.54 -3.46
C ASP A 35 0.52 -6.93 -2.50
N TYR A 36 0.75 -6.74 -1.22
CA TYR A 36 -0.22 -7.07 -0.21
C TYR A 36 -1.51 -6.26 -0.41
N LEU A 37 -1.37 -4.97 -0.60
CA LEU A 37 -2.52 -4.10 -0.76
C LEU A 37 -3.22 -4.32 -2.09
N SER A 38 -2.47 -4.62 -3.14
CA SER A 38 -3.08 -4.76 -4.45
C SER A 38 -4.05 -5.92 -4.54
N HIS A 39 -3.91 -6.90 -3.65
CA HIS A 39 -4.85 -8.02 -3.60
C HIS A 39 -6.07 -7.72 -2.75
N ARG A 40 -6.10 -6.60 -2.07
CA ARG A 40 -7.16 -6.29 -1.12
C ARG A 40 -7.87 -4.98 -1.40
N VAL A 41 -7.20 -4.06 -2.08
CA VAL A 41 -7.72 -2.71 -2.29
C VAL A 41 -7.59 -2.38 -3.77
N PRO A 42 -8.63 -1.79 -4.39
CA PRO A 42 -8.49 -1.37 -5.78
C PRO A 42 -7.39 -0.34 -5.92
N ILE A 43 -6.62 -0.46 -7.00
CA ILE A 43 -5.57 0.50 -7.27
C ILE A 43 -6.04 1.46 -8.35
N HIS A 44 -5.69 2.72 -8.19
CA HIS A 44 -6.01 3.75 -9.16
C HIS A 44 -4.73 4.19 -9.83
N SER A 45 -4.62 3.89 -11.12
CA SER A 45 -3.42 4.26 -11.87
C SER A 45 -3.44 5.74 -12.20
N LEU A 46 -2.29 6.37 -12.04
CA LEU A 46 -2.11 7.76 -12.37
C LEU A 46 -1.03 7.87 -13.43
N SER A 47 -0.93 9.03 -14.05
CA SER A 47 0.08 9.22 -15.07
C SER A 47 1.46 9.38 -14.43
N GLY A 48 2.50 9.14 -15.22
CA GLY A 48 3.87 9.37 -14.77
C GLY A 48 4.42 8.31 -13.85
N GLY A 49 3.96 7.06 -14.00
CA GLY A 49 4.50 5.97 -13.20
C GLY A 49 4.08 6.03 -11.74
N ARG A 50 2.87 6.52 -11.50
CA ARG A 50 2.33 6.64 -10.16
C ARG A 50 0.98 5.96 -10.05
N ALA A 51 0.59 5.68 -8.83
CA ALA A 51 -0.72 5.12 -8.55
C ALA A 51 -1.12 5.51 -7.13
N ALA A 52 -2.32 5.13 -6.75
CA ALA A 52 -2.80 5.42 -5.40
C ALA A 52 -3.76 4.32 -4.95
N PHE A 53 -3.72 4.04 -3.66
CA PHE A 53 -4.72 3.22 -3.00
C PHE A 53 -5.58 4.12 -2.13
N TYR A 54 -6.88 3.85 -2.11
CA TYR A 54 -7.81 4.61 -1.28
C TYR A 54 -8.43 3.65 -0.27
N MET A 55 -8.39 4.01 0.99
CA MET A 55 -8.93 3.18 2.04
C MET A 55 -9.29 4.02 3.25
N THR A 56 -10.01 3.46 4.20
CA THR A 56 -10.31 4.16 5.43
C THR A 56 -9.16 4.00 6.42
N HIS A 57 -9.15 4.84 7.44
CA HIS A 57 -8.15 4.71 8.50
C HIS A 57 -8.21 3.35 9.18
N GLU A 58 -9.42 2.85 9.36
CA GLU A 58 -9.61 1.54 9.97
C GLU A 58 -9.00 0.43 9.13
N GLU A 59 -9.23 0.51 7.83
CA GLU A 59 -8.67 -0.49 6.93
C GLU A 59 -7.16 -0.43 6.93
N LEU A 60 -6.61 0.77 6.92
CA LEU A 60 -5.17 0.93 6.93
C LEU A 60 -4.56 0.34 8.19
N ALA A 61 -5.16 0.63 9.34
CA ALA A 61 -4.66 0.09 10.60
C ALA A 61 -4.68 -1.43 10.62
N ARG A 62 -5.76 -2.01 10.08
CA ARG A 62 -5.88 -3.46 10.02
C ARG A 62 -4.82 -4.07 9.11
N PHE A 63 -4.60 -3.44 7.95
CA PHE A 63 -3.62 -3.95 7.01
C PHE A 63 -2.20 -3.87 7.57
N LYS A 64 -1.90 -2.81 8.30
CA LYS A 64 -0.59 -2.68 8.92
C LYS A 64 -0.34 -3.79 9.94
N THR A 65 -1.36 -4.15 10.67
CA THR A 65 -1.26 -5.22 11.67
C THR A 65 -1.05 -6.58 11.02
N MET A 66 -1.61 -6.77 9.84
CA MET A 66 -1.61 -8.07 9.17
C MET A 66 -0.65 -8.11 7.99
N SER A 67 0.33 -7.24 7.98
CA SER A 67 1.24 -7.14 6.84
C SER A 67 2.09 -8.41 6.71
N PRO A 68 2.61 -8.66 5.49
CA PRO A 68 3.37 -9.88 5.26
C PRO A 68 4.62 -10.00 6.09
N ASP A 69 5.24 -8.88 6.44
CA ASP A 69 6.47 -8.94 7.22
C ASP A 69 6.22 -9.51 8.62
N VAL A 70 5.11 -9.12 9.21
CA VAL A 70 4.76 -9.65 10.52
C VAL A 70 4.63 -11.17 10.47
N LYS A 71 3.98 -11.64 9.43
CA LYS A 71 3.75 -13.05 9.28
C LYS A 71 5.04 -13.80 8.94
N ALA A 72 5.90 -13.17 8.19
CA ALA A 72 7.12 -13.84 7.77
C ALA A 72 8.04 -14.17 8.93
N ASN A 73 7.85 -13.51 10.02
CA ASN A 73 8.67 -13.74 11.20
C ASN A 73 8.14 -14.82 12.12
N ALA A 74 7.01 -15.34 11.79
CA ALA A 74 6.42 -16.35 12.62
C ALA A 74 7.13 -17.68 12.46
#